data_dc341f587256c7a65d8414d3c18f2c2f
#
_entry.id   dc341f587256c7a65d8414d3c18f2c2f
#
_cell.length_a   1.000
_cell.length_b   1.000
_cell.length_c   1.000
_cell.angle_alpha   90.00
_cell.angle_beta   90.00
_cell.angle_gamma   90.00
#
_symmetry.space_group_name_H-M   'P 1'
#
loop_
_entity.id
_entity.type
_entity.pdbx_description
1 polymer ?
#
loop_
_entity_poly.entity_id
_entity_poly.type
_entity_poly.pdbx_seq_one_letter_code
_entity_poly.pdbx_strand_id
1 'polypeptide(L)'
;MFAQMFDNDYSAGDAFLVRIAVLACAFFVAVFLAIYIPFLLNLSGCLKQVRPQNRDMKPGQVWLALFPIFNIVWMPIIVTRVASSLNREYCDRRWSSRSKDFGQSVGMAFCICSISMLTSFTLMIPYCGLLFGIGGLVCFIVYWLKIAAYRNELSSVIVERQQSLASASG
;
A
#
# COMPACT_ATOMS: atom_id res chain seq x y z
N MET A 1 9.08 -48.59 -17.46
CA MET A 1 9.44 -47.64 -18.55
C MET A 1 9.04 -46.21 -18.26
N PHE A 2 8.00 -45.92 -17.48
CA PHE A 2 7.64 -44.53 -17.10
C PHE A 2 8.41 -43.98 -15.87
N ALA A 3 8.96 -44.85 -15.00
CA ALA A 3 9.73 -44.41 -13.81
C ALA A 3 11.15 -43.90 -14.13
N GLN A 4 11.73 -44.30 -15.26
CA GLN A 4 13.07 -43.84 -15.68
C GLN A 4 13.09 -42.50 -16.40
N MET A 5 11.94 -41.90 -16.66
CA MET A 5 11.85 -40.62 -17.37
C MET A 5 11.95 -39.41 -16.40
N PHE A 6 11.95 -39.65 -15.10
CA PHE A 6 12.07 -38.62 -14.04
C PHE A 6 13.38 -38.68 -13.25
N ASP A 7 14.27 -39.61 -13.54
CA ASP A 7 15.66 -39.59 -13.08
C ASP A 7 16.48 -38.65 -14.00
N ASN A 8 16.05 -37.37 -14.05
CA ASN A 8 16.95 -36.33 -14.50
C ASN A 8 17.97 -36.16 -13.38
N ASP A 9 19.20 -36.58 -13.67
CA ASP A 9 20.41 -36.16 -12.97
C ASP A 9 20.48 -34.62 -12.94
N TYR A 10 19.76 -34.05 -11.97
CA TYR A 10 19.97 -32.63 -11.62
C TYR A 10 21.41 -32.56 -11.16
N SER A 11 22.28 -31.99 -12.00
CA SER A 11 23.65 -31.81 -11.64
C SER A 11 23.73 -31.04 -10.32
N ALA A 12 24.72 -31.29 -9.49
CA ALA A 12 24.91 -30.58 -8.21
C ALA A 12 24.86 -29.05 -8.40
N GLY A 13 25.19 -28.57 -9.61
CA GLY A 13 25.07 -27.18 -10.02
C GLY A 13 23.64 -26.69 -10.13
N ASP A 14 22.74 -27.49 -10.69
CA ASP A 14 21.32 -27.09 -10.83
C ASP A 14 20.63 -27.01 -9.48
N ALA A 15 20.92 -27.99 -8.58
CA ALA A 15 20.41 -27.96 -7.21
C ALA A 15 20.92 -26.73 -6.42
N PHE A 16 22.16 -26.31 -6.65
CA PHE A 16 22.72 -25.10 -6.05
C PHE A 16 22.02 -23.83 -6.56
N LEU A 17 21.83 -23.71 -7.87
CA LEU A 17 21.12 -22.57 -8.48
C LEU A 17 19.67 -22.47 -7.99
N VAL A 18 18.96 -23.59 -7.89
CA VAL A 18 17.58 -23.61 -7.33
C VAL A 18 17.56 -23.12 -5.89
N ARG A 19 18.52 -23.56 -5.05
CA ARG A 19 18.60 -23.10 -3.64
C ARG A 19 18.87 -21.59 -3.56
N ILE A 20 19.77 -21.05 -4.37
CA ILE A 20 20.02 -19.59 -4.42
C ILE A 20 18.76 -18.85 -4.87
N ALA A 21 18.08 -19.33 -5.91
CA ALA A 21 16.86 -18.72 -6.40
C ALA A 21 15.76 -18.70 -5.32
N VAL A 22 15.57 -19.80 -4.59
CA VAL A 22 14.61 -19.89 -3.49
C VAL A 22 14.95 -18.92 -2.35
N LEU A 23 16.23 -18.86 -1.96
CA LEU A 23 16.68 -17.93 -0.91
C LEU A 23 16.52 -16.47 -1.35
N ALA A 24 16.85 -16.15 -2.60
CA ALA A 24 16.64 -14.82 -3.15
C ALA A 24 15.14 -14.45 -3.17
N CYS A 25 14.28 -15.34 -3.64
CA CYS A 25 12.83 -15.11 -3.60
C CYS A 25 12.32 -14.91 -2.18
N ALA A 26 12.73 -15.73 -1.23
CA ALA A 26 12.36 -15.60 0.18
C ALA A 26 12.83 -14.26 0.77
N PHE A 27 14.04 -13.82 0.44
CA PHE A 27 14.57 -12.52 0.84
C PHE A 27 13.72 -11.37 0.27
N PHE A 28 13.40 -11.40 -1.04
CA PHE A 28 12.57 -10.37 -1.67
C PHE A 28 11.17 -10.31 -1.06
N VAL A 29 10.54 -11.46 -0.78
CA VAL A 29 9.24 -11.53 -0.11
C VAL A 29 9.33 -10.94 1.29
N ALA A 30 10.36 -11.25 2.07
CA ALA A 30 10.56 -10.71 3.41
C ALA A 30 10.72 -9.19 3.40
N VAL A 31 11.54 -8.64 2.50
CA VAL A 31 11.71 -7.20 2.32
C VAL A 31 10.41 -6.52 1.89
N PHE A 32 9.70 -7.11 0.94
CA PHE A 32 8.39 -6.61 0.51
C PHE A 32 7.41 -6.53 1.68
N LEU A 33 7.27 -7.58 2.47
CA LEU A 33 6.39 -7.61 3.63
C LEU A 33 6.83 -6.60 4.70
N ALA A 34 8.14 -6.46 4.95
CA ALA A 34 8.68 -5.51 5.91
C ALA A 34 8.34 -4.05 5.57
N ILE A 35 8.23 -3.71 4.29
CA ILE A 35 7.83 -2.37 3.84
C ILE A 35 6.30 -2.25 3.76
N TYR A 36 5.63 -3.29 3.28
CA TYR A 36 4.21 -3.23 2.96
C TYR A 36 3.32 -3.29 4.20
N ILE A 37 3.69 -4.08 5.22
CA ILE A 37 2.93 -4.19 6.47
C ILE A 37 2.85 -2.83 7.21
N PRO A 38 3.94 -2.09 7.47
CA PRO A 38 3.87 -0.76 8.08
C PRO A 38 3.03 0.23 7.27
N PHE A 39 3.07 0.15 5.95
CA PHE A 39 2.22 0.97 5.09
C PHE A 39 0.73 0.66 5.31
N LEU A 40 0.32 -0.62 5.32
CA LEU A 40 -1.07 -1.03 5.58
C LEU A 40 -1.51 -0.66 7.00
N LEU A 41 -0.63 -0.77 7.99
CA LEU A 41 -0.89 -0.33 9.37
C LEU A 41 -1.14 1.18 9.44
N ASN A 42 -0.34 1.97 8.73
CA ASN A 42 -0.52 3.42 8.66
C ASN A 42 -1.88 3.77 8.02
N LEU A 43 -2.22 3.11 6.93
CA LEU A 43 -3.49 3.29 6.21
C LEU A 43 -4.71 2.89 7.06
N SER A 44 -4.63 1.73 7.71
CA SER A 44 -5.64 1.24 8.66
C SER A 44 -5.77 2.19 9.86
N GLY A 45 -4.65 2.71 10.37
CA GLY A 45 -4.61 3.69 11.45
C GLY A 45 -5.27 5.01 11.08
N CYS A 46 -5.04 5.50 9.87
CA CYS A 46 -5.71 6.69 9.33
C CYS A 46 -7.23 6.49 9.28
N LEU A 47 -7.71 5.36 8.74
CA LEU A 47 -9.14 5.03 8.68
C LEU A 47 -9.78 4.87 10.06
N LYS A 48 -9.04 4.41 11.08
CA LYS A 48 -9.57 4.31 12.45
C LYS A 48 -9.88 5.66 13.08
N GLN A 49 -9.19 6.73 12.67
CA GLN A 49 -9.42 8.08 13.18
C GLN A 49 -10.58 8.81 12.49
N VAL A 50 -10.98 8.35 11.30
CA VAL A 50 -12.20 8.82 10.62
C VAL A 50 -13.42 8.29 11.36
N ARG A 51 -14.45 9.14 11.55
CA ARG A 51 -15.72 8.74 12.19
C ARG A 51 -16.39 7.60 11.42
N PRO A 52 -17.04 6.63 12.10
CA PRO A 52 -17.67 5.48 11.44
C PRO A 52 -18.69 5.86 10.35
N GLN A 53 -19.40 6.97 10.52
CA GLN A 53 -20.40 7.49 9.56
C GLN A 53 -19.78 8.08 8.29
N ASN A 54 -18.52 8.57 8.36
CA ASN A 54 -17.79 9.17 7.23
C ASN A 54 -16.86 8.15 6.54
N ARG A 55 -16.82 6.93 7.04
CA ARG A 55 -15.91 5.88 6.61
C ARG A 55 -16.52 5.04 5.51
N ASP A 56 -15.99 5.14 4.27
CA ASP A 56 -16.45 4.33 3.13
C ASP A 56 -15.93 2.89 3.16
N MET A 57 -14.98 2.59 4.07
CA MET A 57 -14.31 1.30 4.11
C MET A 57 -13.93 0.93 5.55
N LYS A 58 -14.10 -0.34 5.92
CA LYS A 58 -13.64 -0.84 7.22
C LYS A 58 -12.11 -0.93 7.27
N PRO A 59 -11.46 -0.55 8.41
CA PRO A 59 -9.99 -0.61 8.51
C PRO A 59 -9.40 -2.01 8.27
N GLY A 60 -10.18 -3.06 8.57
CA GLY A 60 -9.77 -4.46 8.32
C GLY A 60 -9.73 -4.83 6.83
N GLN A 61 -10.49 -4.17 5.97
CA GLN A 61 -10.52 -4.47 4.53
C GLN A 61 -9.24 -4.05 3.81
N VAL A 62 -8.43 -3.18 4.41
CA VAL A 62 -7.11 -2.79 3.89
C VAL A 62 -6.18 -4.00 3.77
N TRP A 63 -6.31 -4.98 4.66
CA TRP A 63 -5.48 -6.19 4.67
C TRP A 63 -5.70 -7.11 3.46
N LEU A 64 -6.80 -6.97 2.73
CA LEU A 64 -7.02 -7.69 1.48
C LEU A 64 -5.97 -7.32 0.41
N ALA A 65 -5.36 -6.15 0.51
CA ALA A 65 -4.27 -5.74 -0.38
C ALA A 65 -2.98 -6.58 -0.18
N LEU A 66 -2.88 -7.37 0.90
CA LEU A 66 -1.74 -8.26 1.12
C LEU A 66 -1.72 -9.42 0.12
N PHE A 67 -2.86 -9.80 -0.44
CA PHE A 67 -2.93 -10.85 -1.46
C PHE A 67 -2.53 -10.28 -2.82
N PRO A 68 -1.46 -10.78 -3.49
CA PRO A 68 -0.90 -10.19 -4.70
C PRO A 68 -1.91 -10.03 -5.84
N ILE A 69 -2.77 -11.03 -6.04
CA ILE A 69 -3.79 -11.03 -7.11
C ILE A 69 -4.86 -9.97 -6.83
N PHE A 70 -5.31 -9.86 -5.57
CA PHE A 70 -6.26 -8.84 -5.15
C PHE A 70 -5.67 -7.44 -5.17
N ASN A 71 -4.38 -7.29 -4.92
CA ASN A 71 -3.71 -6.01 -4.80
C ASN A 71 -3.89 -5.13 -6.05
N ILE A 72 -3.84 -5.73 -7.25
CA ILE A 72 -3.96 -4.99 -8.52
C ILE A 72 -5.30 -4.25 -8.62
N VAL A 73 -6.40 -4.90 -8.21
CA VAL A 73 -7.74 -4.33 -8.27
C VAL A 73 -8.08 -3.59 -6.97
N TRP A 74 -7.58 -4.10 -5.84
CA TRP A 74 -7.96 -3.60 -4.51
C TRP A 74 -7.26 -2.30 -4.15
N MET A 75 -6.01 -2.08 -4.58
CA MET A 75 -5.28 -0.83 -4.31
C MET A 75 -5.95 0.42 -4.88
N PRO A 76 -6.39 0.48 -6.15
CA PRO A 76 -7.18 1.61 -6.65
C PRO A 76 -8.45 1.87 -5.83
N ILE A 77 -9.12 0.81 -5.40
CA ILE A 77 -10.34 0.92 -4.56
C ILE A 77 -10.00 1.48 -3.18
N ILE A 78 -8.91 1.02 -2.56
CA ILE A 78 -8.44 1.57 -1.28
C ILE A 78 -8.13 3.05 -1.42
N VAL A 79 -7.33 3.43 -2.42
CA VAL A 79 -6.92 4.82 -2.65
C VAL A 79 -8.13 5.74 -2.79
N THR A 80 -9.11 5.36 -3.60
CA THR A 80 -10.33 6.17 -3.81
C THR A 80 -11.19 6.24 -2.56
N ARG A 81 -11.42 5.13 -1.86
CA ARG A 81 -12.26 5.09 -0.65
C ARG A 81 -11.61 5.79 0.54
N VAL A 82 -10.29 5.71 0.70
CA VAL A 82 -9.57 6.45 1.74
C VAL A 82 -9.66 7.95 1.48
N ALA A 83 -9.41 8.39 0.24
CA ALA A 83 -9.54 9.80 -0.14
C ALA A 83 -10.96 10.33 0.09
N SER A 84 -11.99 9.56 -0.30
CA SER A 84 -13.41 9.91 -0.07
C SER A 84 -13.73 10.01 1.42
N SER A 85 -13.28 9.04 2.23
CA SER A 85 -13.50 9.05 3.68
C SER A 85 -12.86 10.26 4.36
N LEU A 86 -11.61 10.60 3.96
CA LEU A 86 -10.92 11.79 4.45
C LEU A 86 -11.65 13.07 4.04
N ASN A 87 -12.05 13.17 2.77
CA ASN A 87 -12.76 14.35 2.27
C ASN A 87 -14.07 14.60 3.05
N ARG A 88 -14.87 13.55 3.30
CA ARG A 88 -16.08 13.66 4.12
C ARG A 88 -15.79 14.10 5.54
N GLU A 89 -14.76 13.54 6.16
CA GLU A 89 -14.37 13.90 7.53
C GLU A 89 -13.92 15.35 7.64
N TYR A 90 -13.14 15.85 6.68
CA TYR A 90 -12.71 17.25 6.63
C TYR A 90 -13.87 18.20 6.36
N CYS A 91 -14.78 17.85 5.45
CA CYS A 91 -15.98 18.63 5.17
C CYS A 91 -16.90 18.71 6.41
N ASP A 92 -17.13 17.58 7.09
CA ASP A 92 -17.98 17.50 8.27
C ASP A 92 -17.43 18.33 9.45
N ARG A 93 -16.10 18.37 9.59
CA ARG A 93 -15.43 19.18 10.61
C ARG A 93 -15.19 20.63 10.18
N ARG A 94 -15.58 21.03 8.97
CA ARG A 94 -15.33 22.34 8.36
C ARG A 94 -13.85 22.74 8.37
N TRP A 95 -12.93 21.76 8.21
CA TRP A 95 -11.51 22.02 8.15
C TRP A 95 -11.12 22.41 6.73
N SER A 96 -10.32 23.48 6.61
CA SER A 96 -9.69 23.82 5.34
C SER A 96 -8.58 22.83 5.06
N SER A 97 -8.81 21.91 4.13
CA SER A 97 -7.75 21.03 3.66
C SER A 97 -6.78 21.78 2.77
N ARG A 98 -5.49 21.66 3.05
CA ARG A 98 -4.39 22.22 2.23
C ARG A 98 -4.35 21.59 0.82
N SER A 99 -4.95 20.43 0.63
CA SER A 99 -5.02 19.72 -0.65
C SER A 99 -6.37 19.03 -0.77
N LYS A 100 -7.13 19.36 -1.81
CA LYS A 100 -8.44 18.75 -2.10
C LYS A 100 -8.33 17.27 -2.51
N ASP A 101 -7.15 16.83 -2.90
CA ASP A 101 -6.92 15.48 -3.46
C ASP A 101 -6.73 14.37 -2.42
N PHE A 102 -6.46 14.69 -1.17
CA PHE A 102 -6.17 13.71 -0.10
C PHE A 102 -5.23 12.57 -0.52
N GLY A 103 -4.30 12.86 -1.46
CA GLY A 103 -3.35 11.88 -2.00
C GLY A 103 -3.92 10.95 -3.08
N GLN A 104 -5.17 11.14 -3.51
CA GLN A 104 -5.81 10.30 -4.53
C GLN A 104 -5.02 10.27 -5.84
N SER A 105 -4.62 11.43 -6.36
CA SER A 105 -3.85 11.52 -7.62
C SER A 105 -2.54 10.73 -7.56
N VAL A 106 -1.80 10.87 -6.46
CA VAL A 106 -0.51 10.17 -6.27
C VAL A 106 -0.72 8.67 -6.07
N GLY A 107 -1.74 8.28 -5.31
CA GLY A 107 -2.09 6.88 -5.11
C GLY A 107 -2.55 6.19 -6.41
N MET A 108 -3.30 6.89 -7.25
CA MET A 108 -3.69 6.38 -8.57
C MET A 108 -2.48 6.30 -9.52
N ALA A 109 -1.58 7.29 -9.52
CA ALA A 109 -0.34 7.23 -10.28
C ALA A 109 0.52 6.01 -9.87
N PHE A 110 0.62 5.73 -8.57
CA PHE A 110 1.28 4.51 -8.07
C PHE A 110 0.63 3.25 -8.65
N CYS A 111 -0.70 3.14 -8.65
CA CYS A 111 -1.42 1.99 -9.20
C CYS A 111 -1.14 1.82 -10.71
N ILE A 112 -1.17 2.92 -11.48
CA ILE A 112 -0.89 2.90 -12.92
C ILE A 112 0.55 2.45 -13.18
N CYS A 113 1.53 3.01 -12.46
CA CYS A 113 2.93 2.63 -12.58
C CYS A 113 3.15 1.14 -12.24
N SER A 114 2.48 0.63 -11.21
CA SER A 114 2.58 -0.78 -10.80
C SER A 114 2.03 -1.73 -11.88
N ILE A 115 0.89 -1.40 -12.48
CA ILE A 115 0.29 -2.18 -13.58
C ILE A 115 1.20 -2.10 -14.81
N SER A 116 1.71 -0.91 -15.16
CA SER A 116 2.60 -0.72 -16.31
C SER A 116 3.92 -1.48 -16.13
N MET A 117 4.48 -1.52 -14.93
CA MET A 117 5.65 -2.31 -14.60
C MET A 117 5.40 -3.82 -14.83
N LEU A 118 4.27 -4.33 -14.35
CA LEU A 118 3.90 -5.74 -14.52
C LEU A 118 3.71 -6.09 -16.00
N THR A 119 3.03 -5.23 -16.76
CA THR A 119 2.82 -5.40 -18.20
C THR A 119 4.15 -5.36 -18.96
N SER A 120 5.05 -4.43 -18.63
CA SER A 120 6.37 -4.32 -19.26
C SER A 120 7.23 -5.55 -19.00
N PHE A 121 7.15 -6.13 -17.81
CA PHE A 121 7.84 -7.37 -17.47
C PHE A 121 7.32 -8.54 -18.31
N THR A 122 6.00 -8.64 -18.50
CA THR A 122 5.36 -9.69 -19.32
C THR A 122 5.72 -9.55 -20.80
N LEU A 123 5.86 -8.32 -21.31
CA LEU A 123 6.22 -8.04 -22.70
C LEU A 123 7.74 -8.06 -22.97
N MET A 124 8.54 -8.43 -21.96
CA MET A 124 10.01 -8.46 -22.05
C MET A 124 10.65 -7.13 -22.48
N ILE A 125 10.09 -6.00 -22.06
CA ILE A 125 10.64 -4.66 -22.30
C ILE A 125 11.30 -4.15 -21.01
N PRO A 126 12.56 -4.54 -20.69
CA PRO A 126 13.16 -4.32 -19.38
C PRO A 126 13.38 -2.84 -19.02
N TYR A 127 13.70 -2.02 -20.00
CA TYR A 127 13.96 -0.58 -19.77
C TYR A 127 12.69 0.17 -19.36
N CYS A 128 11.54 -0.11 -19.99
CA CYS A 128 10.26 0.46 -19.59
C CYS A 128 9.85 0.00 -18.20
N GLY A 129 10.04 -1.29 -17.88
CA GLY A 129 9.77 -1.83 -16.55
C GLY A 129 10.58 -1.14 -15.44
N LEU A 130 11.86 -0.84 -15.68
CA LEU A 130 12.71 -0.12 -14.74
C LEU A 130 12.23 1.31 -14.49
N LEU A 131 11.87 2.05 -15.54
CA LEU A 131 11.35 3.42 -15.41
C LEU A 131 10.04 3.46 -14.63
N PHE A 132 9.10 2.57 -14.96
CA PHE A 132 7.82 2.47 -14.22
C PHE A 132 8.03 1.98 -12.78
N GLY A 133 9.03 1.12 -12.54
CA GLY A 133 9.39 0.67 -11.19
C GLY A 133 9.89 1.82 -10.32
N ILE A 134 10.81 2.64 -10.83
CA ILE A 134 11.33 3.82 -10.11
C ILE A 134 10.19 4.84 -9.89
N GLY A 135 9.41 5.15 -10.92
CA GLY A 135 8.27 6.07 -10.83
C GLY A 135 7.24 5.58 -9.81
N GLY A 136 6.92 4.29 -9.83
CA GLY A 136 6.03 3.66 -8.86
C GLY A 136 6.54 3.75 -7.42
N LEU A 137 7.84 3.51 -7.21
CA LEU A 137 8.46 3.64 -5.89
C LEU A 137 8.37 5.06 -5.34
N VAL A 138 8.67 6.06 -6.17
CA VAL A 138 8.54 7.47 -5.78
C VAL A 138 7.09 7.82 -5.43
N CYS A 139 6.13 7.43 -6.28
CA CYS A 139 4.70 7.65 -6.00
C CYS A 139 4.25 6.94 -4.72
N PHE A 140 4.72 5.72 -4.46
CA PHE A 140 4.44 4.97 -3.25
C PHE A 140 4.93 5.70 -1.99
N ILE A 141 6.19 6.17 -1.99
CA ILE A 141 6.78 6.91 -0.87
C ILE A 141 5.99 8.21 -0.62
N VAL A 142 5.71 8.98 -1.68
CA VAL A 142 4.95 10.23 -1.57
C VAL A 142 3.54 9.99 -1.04
N TYR A 143 2.87 8.94 -1.52
CA TYR A 143 1.55 8.55 -1.02
C TYR A 143 1.59 8.17 0.46
N TRP A 144 2.57 7.35 0.86
CA TRP A 144 2.76 6.95 2.25
C TRP A 144 2.98 8.16 3.16
N LEU A 145 3.86 9.09 2.77
CA LEU A 145 4.13 10.31 3.54
C LEU A 145 2.88 11.20 3.66
N LYS A 146 2.09 11.34 2.60
CA LYS A 146 0.82 12.08 2.64
C LYS A 146 -0.18 11.45 3.62
N ILE A 147 -0.37 10.14 3.56
CA ILE A 147 -1.27 9.44 4.49
C ILE A 147 -0.78 9.55 5.94
N ALA A 148 0.54 9.44 6.17
CA ALA A 148 1.12 9.64 7.49
C ALA A 148 0.89 11.06 8.03
N ALA A 149 1.02 12.07 7.17
CA ALA A 149 0.74 13.45 7.53
C ALA A 149 -0.72 13.67 7.93
N TYR A 150 -1.67 13.16 7.13
CA TYR A 150 -3.11 13.24 7.47
C TYR A 150 -3.45 12.50 8.75
N ARG A 151 -2.85 11.34 8.98
CA ARG A 151 -3.03 10.59 10.23
C ARG A 151 -2.57 11.40 11.44
N ASN A 152 -1.40 12.04 11.35
CA ASN A 152 -0.85 12.86 12.45
C ASN A 152 -1.71 14.10 12.69
N GLU A 153 -2.15 14.78 11.64
CA GLU A 153 -3.05 15.93 11.74
C GLU A 153 -4.38 15.57 12.41
N LEU A 154 -5.00 14.45 12.02
CA LEU A 154 -6.22 13.95 12.65
C LEU A 154 -6.01 13.62 14.13
N SER A 155 -4.86 13.03 14.50
CA SER A 155 -4.57 12.67 15.88
C SER A 155 -4.34 13.88 16.76
N SER A 156 -3.62 14.91 16.30
CA SER A 156 -3.36 16.14 17.07
C SER A 156 -4.64 16.88 17.44
N VAL A 157 -5.53 17.04 16.46
CA VAL A 157 -6.80 17.72 16.70
C VAL A 157 -7.75 16.95 17.62
N ILE A 158 -7.70 15.60 17.59
CA ILE A 158 -8.48 14.80 18.55
C ILE A 158 -7.96 15.03 19.98
N VAL A 159 -6.64 15.07 20.16
CA VAL A 159 -6.02 15.31 21.46
C VAL A 159 -6.33 16.71 21.99
N GLU A 160 -6.21 17.75 21.18
CA GLU A 160 -6.55 19.13 21.57
C GLU A 160 -8.00 19.26 22.02
N ARG A 161 -8.93 18.61 21.31
CA ARG A 161 -10.35 18.61 21.67
C ARG A 161 -10.61 17.91 23.01
N GLN A 162 -9.92 16.79 23.28
CA GLN A 162 -10.05 16.09 24.55
C GLN A 162 -9.53 16.95 25.72
N GLN A 163 -8.42 17.65 25.50
CA GLN A 163 -7.86 18.57 26.51
C GLN A 163 -8.80 19.75 26.79
N SER A 164 -9.39 20.34 25.75
CA SER A 164 -10.34 21.44 25.92
C SER A 164 -11.62 21.03 26.65
N LEU A 165 -12.12 19.82 26.42
CA LEU A 165 -13.28 19.28 27.15
C LEU A 165 -12.93 18.98 28.62
N ALA A 166 -11.75 18.44 28.89
CA ALA A 166 -11.29 18.17 30.24
C ALA A 166 -11.11 19.46 31.06
N SER A 167 -10.60 20.53 30.44
CA SER A 167 -10.44 21.85 31.10
C SER A 167 -11.77 22.57 31.31
N ALA A 168 -12.83 22.27 30.55
CA ALA A 168 -14.14 22.85 30.71
C ALA A 168 -15.01 22.14 31.76
N SER A 169 -14.61 20.92 32.19
CA SER A 169 -15.34 20.09 33.16
C SER A 169 -14.78 20.17 34.58
N GLY A 170 -13.64 20.83 34.79
CA GLY A 170 -13.00 21.07 36.11
C GLY A 170 -13.15 22.51 36.53
#